data_d8170bf939b73b38488bf4ae93053b0f
#
_entry.id   d8170bf939b73b38488bf4ae93053b0f
#
_cell.length_a   1.000
_cell.length_b   1.000
_cell.length_c   1.000
_cell.angle_alpha   90.00
_cell.angle_beta   90.00
_cell.angle_gamma   90.00
#
_symmetry.space_group_name_H-M   'P 1'
#
loop_
_entity.id
_entity.type
_entity.pdbx_description
1 polymer ?
#
loop_
_entity_poly.entity_id
_entity_poly.type
_entity_poly.pdbx_seq_one_letter_code
_entity_poly.pdbx_strand_id
1 'polypeptide(L)'
;MGEIQQHIGEKEMEKLRKMSKSAKKDEKKDKKKIGIFRIFGWMIAVAYFALLLFGKQFLPEEGTFLSSLDLFSGAEKPNHLIRIASLCILTLSISAVLRFLITRMASSKNLTKRTGRAIIELLGNLVKYTAYIVLIFLILNALGVNTTELLAGLGILGLIIGLGVTSLIEDIVAGIFIIAERIFDVGDIIVLDGFRGTVVSIGIRSTKLADIGGDILTVRNSSIGSVVNLTDRTSCAALTIPLAPQENLKHVEEVIKNANIGDIAEKYPDIMEGAPMYLGLCDITKKGVQMLLFIAACNENMRYDVERALYHEIKTIFDSNGIQLGAPGIEEG
;
A
#
# COMPACT_ATOMS: atom_id res chain seq x y z
N MET A 1 55.17 -26.73 -20.23
CA MET A 1 54.76 -25.31 -20.38
C MET A 1 53.39 -25.01 -19.77
N GLY A 2 52.44 -25.94 -19.74
CA GLY A 2 51.09 -25.73 -19.16
C GLY A 2 51.05 -25.53 -17.65
N GLU A 3 51.83 -26.27 -16.87
CA GLU A 3 51.82 -26.18 -15.40
C GLU A 3 52.38 -24.86 -14.86
N ILE A 4 53.33 -24.23 -15.55
CA ILE A 4 53.94 -22.96 -15.14
C ILE A 4 52.92 -21.81 -15.34
N GLN A 5 52.13 -21.84 -16.43
CA GLN A 5 51.09 -20.84 -16.68
C GLN A 5 49.93 -20.96 -15.69
N GLN A 6 49.53 -22.16 -15.28
CA GLN A 6 48.49 -22.40 -14.30
C GLN A 6 48.89 -21.89 -12.93
N HIS A 7 50.14 -22.09 -12.51
CA HIS A 7 50.67 -21.63 -11.22
C HIS A 7 50.84 -20.09 -11.13
N ILE A 8 51.11 -19.42 -12.26
CA ILE A 8 51.16 -17.96 -12.34
C ILE A 8 49.75 -17.38 -12.24
N GLY A 9 48.75 -17.98 -12.88
CA GLY A 9 47.36 -17.55 -12.81
C GLY A 9 46.76 -17.70 -11.41
N GLU A 10 47.09 -18.77 -10.67
CA GLU A 10 46.64 -18.95 -9.27
C GLU A 10 47.22 -17.90 -8.33
N LYS A 11 48.50 -17.57 -8.46
CA LYS A 11 49.14 -16.52 -7.66
C LYS A 11 48.57 -15.13 -7.92
N GLU A 12 48.26 -14.79 -9.16
CA GLU A 12 47.60 -13.51 -9.51
C GLU A 12 46.17 -13.46 -8.99
N MET A 13 45.41 -14.54 -9.11
CA MET A 13 44.05 -14.62 -8.56
C MET A 13 44.04 -14.52 -7.02
N GLU A 14 45.01 -15.09 -6.34
CA GLU A 14 45.15 -14.95 -4.88
C GLU A 14 45.50 -13.51 -4.47
N LYS A 15 46.34 -12.84 -5.26
CA LYS A 15 46.72 -11.44 -5.06
C LYS A 15 45.52 -10.50 -5.25
N LEU A 16 44.71 -10.75 -6.27
CA LEU A 16 43.46 -10.00 -6.54
C LEU A 16 42.42 -10.24 -5.42
N ARG A 17 42.29 -11.47 -4.91
CA ARG A 17 41.41 -11.77 -3.76
C ARG A 17 41.88 -11.07 -2.48
N LYS A 18 43.19 -11.00 -2.22
CA LYS A 18 43.73 -10.26 -1.06
C LYS A 18 43.54 -8.77 -1.17
N MET A 19 43.73 -8.19 -2.35
CA MET A 19 43.44 -6.76 -2.64
C MET A 19 41.96 -6.44 -2.48
N SER A 20 41.05 -7.28 -3.00
CA SER A 20 39.59 -7.11 -2.85
C SER A 20 39.15 -7.21 -1.36
N LYS A 21 39.75 -8.11 -0.57
CA LYS A 21 39.50 -8.23 0.88
C LYS A 21 40.01 -7.02 1.67
N SER A 22 41.19 -6.49 1.28
CA SER A 22 41.75 -5.26 1.89
C SER A 22 40.86 -4.05 1.57
N ALA A 23 40.50 -3.83 0.31
CA ALA A 23 39.61 -2.74 -0.11
C ALA A 23 38.27 -2.78 0.61
N LYS A 24 37.64 -3.97 0.77
CA LYS A 24 36.40 -4.13 1.57
C LYS A 24 36.58 -3.86 3.07
N LYS A 25 37.76 -4.11 3.60
CA LYS A 25 38.09 -3.86 5.00
C LYS A 25 38.29 -2.35 5.26
N ASP A 26 38.91 -1.66 4.31
CA ASP A 26 39.14 -0.22 4.37
C ASP A 26 37.82 0.55 4.16
N GLU A 27 36.98 0.12 3.23
CA GLU A 27 35.63 0.69 3.04
C GLU A 27 34.74 0.47 4.29
N LYS A 28 34.87 -0.65 4.99
CA LYS A 28 34.17 -0.92 6.25
C LYS A 28 34.72 -0.05 7.41
N LYS A 29 36.04 0.23 7.43
CA LYS A 29 36.66 1.11 8.41
C LYS A 29 36.24 2.57 8.22
N ASP A 30 36.19 3.03 6.98
CA ASP A 30 35.74 4.40 6.66
C ASP A 30 34.24 4.60 6.94
N LYS A 31 33.39 3.63 6.61
CA LYS A 31 31.98 3.64 7.01
C LYS A 31 31.78 3.68 8.52
N LYS A 32 32.65 3.01 9.28
CA LYS A 32 32.61 3.01 10.75
C LYS A 32 33.10 4.34 11.35
N LYS A 33 34.16 4.95 10.78
CA LYS A 33 34.63 6.29 11.16
C LYS A 33 33.60 7.38 10.86
N ILE A 34 32.98 7.37 9.68
CA ILE A 34 31.91 8.29 9.32
C ILE A 34 30.70 8.13 10.26
N GLY A 35 30.38 6.89 10.68
CA GLY A 35 29.34 6.62 11.66
C GLY A 35 29.63 7.23 13.03
N ILE A 36 30.87 7.11 13.53
CA ILE A 36 31.30 7.65 14.84
C ILE A 36 31.30 9.19 14.81
N PHE A 37 31.80 9.79 13.73
CA PHE A 37 31.82 11.26 13.58
C PHE A 37 30.40 11.85 13.52
N ARG A 38 29.45 11.12 12.91
CA ARG A 38 28.03 11.45 12.90
C ARG A 38 27.40 11.35 14.30
N ILE A 39 27.71 10.31 15.07
CA ILE A 39 27.22 10.14 16.45
C ILE A 39 27.75 11.24 17.34
N PHE A 40 29.03 11.64 17.17
CA PHE A 40 29.63 12.71 17.93
C PHE A 40 29.01 14.09 17.61
N GLY A 41 28.74 14.36 16.32
CA GLY A 41 27.96 15.53 15.90
C GLY A 41 26.54 15.55 16.49
N TRP A 42 25.92 14.39 16.62
CA TRP A 42 24.63 14.22 17.26
C TRP A 42 24.65 14.50 18.76
N MET A 43 25.65 13.99 19.45
CA MET A 43 25.82 14.27 20.89
C MET A 43 26.03 15.77 21.15
N ILE A 44 26.80 16.45 20.33
CA ILE A 44 26.99 17.91 20.41
C ILE A 44 25.67 18.64 20.16
N ALA A 45 24.89 18.24 19.15
CA ALA A 45 23.59 18.85 18.84
C ALA A 45 22.56 18.65 19.96
N VAL A 46 22.50 17.45 20.53
CA VAL A 46 21.60 17.14 21.66
C VAL A 46 22.05 17.88 22.92
N ALA A 47 23.37 17.92 23.23
CA ALA A 47 23.90 18.66 24.35
C ALA A 47 23.62 20.16 24.22
N TYR A 48 23.80 20.71 23.01
CA TYR A 48 23.47 22.10 22.70
C TYR A 48 21.97 22.39 22.86
N PHE A 49 21.09 21.50 22.38
CA PHE A 49 19.64 21.63 22.53
C PHE A 49 19.20 21.50 24.00
N ALA A 50 19.80 20.59 24.75
CA ALA A 50 19.56 20.46 26.18
C ALA A 50 20.03 21.73 26.94
N LEU A 51 21.14 22.30 26.55
CA LEU A 51 21.68 23.55 27.13
C LEU A 51 20.76 24.75 26.82
N LEU A 52 20.14 24.80 25.63
CA LEU A 52 19.14 25.82 25.28
C LEU A 52 17.83 25.66 26.05
N LEU A 53 17.33 24.43 26.27
CA LEU A 53 16.09 24.18 26.97
C LEU A 53 16.21 24.30 28.48
N PHE A 54 17.29 23.81 29.06
CA PHE A 54 17.50 23.71 30.50
C PHE A 54 18.49 24.72 31.06
N GLY A 55 19.20 25.45 30.19
CA GLY A 55 20.25 26.40 30.62
C GLY A 55 19.73 27.51 31.51
N LYS A 56 18.51 28.00 31.30
CA LYS A 56 17.84 28.98 32.16
C LYS A 56 17.55 28.47 33.59
N GLN A 57 17.44 27.14 33.74
CA GLN A 57 17.07 26.52 35.02
C GLN A 57 18.30 26.17 35.89
N PHE A 58 19.49 26.08 35.27
CA PHE A 58 20.72 25.63 35.93
C PHE A 58 21.82 26.68 36.07
N LEU A 59 21.71 27.88 35.46
CA LEU A 59 22.75 28.88 35.45
C LEU A 59 22.23 30.24 35.99
N PRO A 60 22.99 30.92 36.85
CA PRO A 60 22.59 32.19 37.49
C PRO A 60 22.41 33.32 36.46
N GLU A 61 21.49 34.24 36.76
CA GLU A 61 20.90 35.24 35.85
C GLU A 61 21.83 36.35 35.35
N GLU A 62 23.04 36.54 35.89
CA GLU A 62 23.86 37.69 35.52
C GLU A 62 25.22 37.28 34.93
N GLY A 63 25.47 37.70 33.68
CA GLY A 63 26.80 37.70 33.08
C GLY A 63 27.26 36.43 32.37
N THR A 64 26.41 35.47 32.17
CA THR A 64 26.78 34.17 31.57
C THR A 64 26.69 34.19 30.01
N PHE A 65 27.59 33.46 29.36
CA PHE A 65 27.62 33.20 27.93
C PHE A 65 26.23 32.81 27.33
N LEU A 66 25.31 32.27 28.14
CA LEU A 66 23.96 31.92 27.79
C LEU A 66 22.98 33.08 27.64
N SER A 67 23.21 34.22 28.34
CA SER A 67 22.40 35.43 28.15
C SER A 67 22.66 36.07 26.78
N SER A 68 23.84 35.83 26.21
CA SER A 68 24.21 36.24 24.84
C SER A 68 23.64 35.30 23.78
N LEU A 69 23.12 34.10 24.17
CA LEU A 69 22.46 33.11 23.33
C LEU A 69 20.92 33.22 23.33
N ASP A 70 20.36 34.28 23.92
CA ASP A 70 18.92 34.50 23.98
C ASP A 70 18.37 34.75 22.55
N LEU A 71 17.96 33.64 21.95
CA LEU A 71 17.50 33.56 20.53
C LEU A 71 16.13 34.22 20.31
N PHE A 72 15.38 34.48 21.39
CA PHE A 72 13.95 34.82 21.32
C PHE A 72 13.57 36.07 22.15
N SER A 73 14.38 36.53 23.06
CA SER A 73 14.08 37.76 23.80
C SER A 73 14.76 38.96 23.16
N GLY A 74 14.04 40.07 23.06
CA GLY A 74 14.47 41.32 22.45
C GLY A 74 15.46 42.14 23.31
N ALA A 75 16.38 41.48 24.04
CA ALA A 75 17.40 42.12 24.84
C ALA A 75 18.44 42.84 23.97
N GLU A 76 18.80 44.04 24.37
CA GLU A 76 19.72 44.95 23.65
C GLU A 76 21.07 44.28 23.35
N LYS A 77 21.34 44.15 22.03
CA LYS A 77 22.60 43.75 21.39
C LYS A 77 23.11 42.33 21.65
N PRO A 78 22.40 41.26 21.16
CA PRO A 78 23.07 40.00 20.97
C PRO A 78 24.15 40.13 19.89
N ASN A 79 25.31 39.48 20.08
CA ASN A 79 26.29 39.35 19.00
C ASN A 79 25.63 38.60 17.80
N HIS A 80 25.29 39.36 16.76
CA HIS A 80 24.62 38.81 15.56
C HIS A 80 25.32 37.54 15.03
N LEU A 81 26.66 37.46 15.16
CA LEU A 81 27.46 36.31 14.74
C LEU A 81 27.16 35.06 15.58
N ILE A 82 27.00 35.18 16.90
CA ILE A 82 26.68 34.06 17.80
C ILE A 82 25.24 33.53 17.49
N ARG A 83 24.29 34.46 17.31
CA ARG A 83 22.91 34.13 16.96
C ARG A 83 22.86 33.39 15.62
N ILE A 84 23.54 33.87 14.57
CA ILE A 84 23.62 33.21 13.27
C ILE A 84 24.26 31.83 13.39
N ALA A 85 25.39 31.72 14.11
CA ALA A 85 26.07 30.44 14.31
C ALA A 85 25.15 29.40 15.02
N SER A 86 24.42 29.83 16.06
CA SER A 86 23.51 28.96 16.79
C SER A 86 22.33 28.49 15.92
N LEU A 87 21.74 29.37 15.11
CA LEU A 87 20.69 29.04 14.17
C LEU A 87 21.17 28.06 13.09
N CYS A 88 22.39 28.24 12.57
CA CYS A 88 23.01 27.30 11.63
C CYS A 88 23.18 25.91 12.24
N ILE A 89 23.75 25.83 13.44
CA ILE A 89 23.97 24.56 14.15
C ILE A 89 22.63 23.86 14.40
N LEU A 90 21.62 24.58 14.89
CA LEU A 90 20.29 24.04 15.18
C LEU A 90 19.62 23.48 13.91
N THR A 91 19.54 24.28 12.85
CA THR A 91 18.86 23.90 11.59
C THR A 91 19.54 22.72 10.90
N LEU A 92 20.88 22.74 10.83
CA LEU A 92 21.65 21.65 10.24
C LEU A 92 21.55 20.36 11.08
N SER A 93 21.50 20.49 12.42
CA SER A 93 21.30 19.36 13.32
C SER A 93 19.93 18.71 13.12
N ILE A 94 18.86 19.50 13.10
CA ILE A 94 17.50 19.02 12.85
C ILE A 94 17.43 18.32 11.49
N SER A 95 18.00 18.93 10.44
CA SER A 95 18.00 18.31 9.10
C SER A 95 18.79 16.99 9.06
N ALA A 96 19.91 16.91 9.79
CA ALA A 96 20.69 15.68 9.89
C ALA A 96 19.93 14.57 10.64
N VAL A 97 19.18 14.92 11.69
CA VAL A 97 18.28 14.02 12.43
C VAL A 97 17.22 13.45 11.52
N LEU A 98 16.48 14.31 10.84
CA LEU A 98 15.40 13.89 9.94
C LEU A 98 15.93 12.97 8.84
N ARG A 99 17.05 13.33 8.21
CA ARG A 99 17.70 12.48 7.20
C ARG A 99 18.17 11.14 7.76
N PHE A 100 18.69 11.12 8.98
CA PHE A 100 19.07 9.88 9.65
C PHE A 100 17.85 8.98 9.91
N LEU A 101 16.75 9.55 10.42
CA LEU A 101 15.50 8.81 10.64
C LEU A 101 14.96 8.22 9.32
N ILE A 102 14.90 9.02 8.26
CA ILE A 102 14.48 8.57 6.92
C ILE A 102 15.34 7.41 6.44
N THR A 103 16.68 7.52 6.54
CA THR A 103 17.59 6.46 6.08
C THR A 103 17.54 5.22 6.97
N ARG A 104 17.27 5.36 8.26
CA ARG A 104 17.15 4.23 9.18
C ARG A 104 15.84 3.46 9.00
N MET A 105 14.72 4.16 8.82
CA MET A 105 13.44 3.53 8.47
C MET A 105 13.53 2.75 7.16
N ALA A 106 14.28 3.28 6.21
CA ALA A 106 14.51 2.68 4.91
C ALA A 106 15.47 1.48 4.91
N SER A 107 16.31 1.35 5.94
CA SER A 107 17.25 0.22 6.11
C SER A 107 16.56 -1.06 6.58
N SER A 108 15.24 -1.05 6.84
CA SER A 108 14.44 -2.24 7.09
C SER A 108 14.44 -3.14 5.84
N LYS A 109 14.60 -4.46 6.05
CA LYS A 109 14.92 -5.48 5.03
C LYS A 109 14.01 -5.54 3.79
N ASN A 110 12.88 -4.88 3.80
CA ASN A 110 11.89 -4.94 2.72
C ASN A 110 12.03 -3.86 1.63
N LEU A 111 12.88 -2.83 1.82
CA LEU A 111 13.06 -1.70 0.88
C LEU A 111 14.36 -1.79 0.06
N THR A 112 14.95 -2.99 -0.07
CA THR A 112 16.21 -3.21 -0.81
C THR A 112 16.09 -3.15 -2.33
N LYS A 113 14.88 -2.97 -2.89
CA LYS A 113 14.69 -2.79 -4.33
C LYS A 113 15.23 -1.42 -4.76
N ARG A 114 15.80 -1.37 -5.98
CA ARG A 114 16.42 -0.17 -6.59
C ARG A 114 15.54 1.08 -6.50
N THR A 115 14.23 0.92 -6.65
CA THR A 115 13.21 1.98 -6.53
C THR A 115 13.11 2.57 -5.12
N GLY A 116 13.21 1.75 -4.08
CA GLY A 116 13.14 2.23 -2.70
C GLY A 116 14.29 3.16 -2.33
N ARG A 117 15.51 2.91 -2.81
CA ARG A 117 16.67 3.78 -2.58
C ARG A 117 16.48 5.16 -3.22
N ALA A 118 15.97 5.22 -4.46
CA ALA A 118 15.73 6.48 -5.15
C ALA A 118 14.74 7.37 -4.39
N ILE A 119 13.66 6.80 -3.85
CA ILE A 119 12.67 7.53 -3.04
C ILE A 119 13.31 8.10 -1.78
N ILE A 120 14.14 7.31 -1.10
CA ILE A 120 14.84 7.74 0.13
C ILE A 120 15.81 8.89 -0.15
N GLU A 121 16.58 8.80 -1.23
CA GLU A 121 17.49 9.87 -1.65
C GLU A 121 16.70 11.14 -1.99
N LEU A 122 15.56 11.00 -2.66
CA LEU A 122 14.68 12.11 -3.03
C LEU A 122 14.13 12.81 -1.79
N LEU A 123 13.59 12.05 -0.81
CA LEU A 123 13.11 12.57 0.48
C LEU A 123 14.25 13.22 1.28
N GLY A 124 15.44 12.60 1.32
CA GLY A 124 16.60 13.15 1.96
C GLY A 124 17.06 14.48 1.36
N ASN A 125 16.99 14.62 0.04
CA ASN A 125 17.30 15.85 -0.67
C ASN A 125 16.24 16.94 -0.44
N LEU A 126 14.96 16.55 -0.41
CA LEU A 126 13.87 17.48 -0.08
C LEU A 126 14.08 18.10 1.30
N VAL A 127 14.33 17.28 2.32
CA VAL A 127 14.64 17.76 3.69
C VAL A 127 15.86 18.71 3.69
N LYS A 128 16.90 18.38 2.93
CA LYS A 128 18.10 19.18 2.81
C LYS A 128 17.82 20.57 2.21
N TYR A 129 17.11 20.62 1.09
CA TYR A 129 16.79 21.89 0.43
C TYR A 129 15.84 22.76 1.25
N THR A 130 14.83 22.15 1.88
CA THR A 130 13.94 22.85 2.81
C THR A 130 14.73 23.45 3.97
N ALA A 131 15.66 22.68 4.57
CA ALA A 131 16.52 23.19 5.64
C ALA A 131 17.40 24.38 5.18
N TYR A 132 17.92 24.37 3.95
CA TYR A 132 18.69 25.50 3.42
C TYR A 132 17.82 26.74 3.22
N ILE A 133 16.60 26.59 2.71
CA ILE A 133 15.66 27.70 2.56
C ILE A 133 15.37 28.31 3.93
N VAL A 134 14.99 27.47 4.91
CA VAL A 134 14.72 27.93 6.29
C VAL A 134 15.94 28.64 6.87
N LEU A 135 17.14 28.08 6.69
CA LEU A 135 18.39 28.65 7.20
C LEU A 135 18.66 30.04 6.60
N ILE A 136 18.49 30.23 5.30
CA ILE A 136 18.64 31.53 4.63
C ILE A 136 17.71 32.58 5.27
N PHE A 137 16.43 32.19 5.49
CA PHE A 137 15.46 33.09 6.13
C PHE A 137 15.86 33.47 7.56
N LEU A 138 16.32 32.50 8.34
CA LEU A 138 16.76 32.73 9.71
C LEU A 138 17.98 33.64 9.75
N ILE A 139 18.92 33.49 8.81
CA ILE A 139 20.11 34.36 8.71
C ILE A 139 19.69 35.80 8.32
N LEU A 140 18.83 35.95 7.30
CA LEU A 140 18.35 37.28 6.89
C LEU A 140 17.62 38.00 8.03
N ASN A 141 16.79 37.30 8.77
CA ASN A 141 16.11 37.85 9.96
C ASN A 141 17.12 38.24 11.05
N ALA A 142 18.14 37.39 11.29
CA ALA A 142 19.20 37.72 12.28
C ALA A 142 20.04 38.92 11.88
N LEU A 143 20.17 39.22 10.60
CA LEU A 143 20.82 40.41 10.05
C LEU A 143 19.90 41.64 10.06
N GLY A 144 18.66 41.54 10.56
CA GLY A 144 17.72 42.66 10.64
C GLY A 144 16.93 42.92 9.32
N VAL A 145 17.05 42.04 8.33
CA VAL A 145 16.26 42.16 7.08
C VAL A 145 14.82 41.77 7.36
N ASN A 146 13.85 42.58 6.92
CA ASN A 146 12.43 42.23 7.00
C ASN A 146 12.12 41.10 6.02
N THR A 147 11.90 39.91 6.56
CA THR A 147 11.62 38.70 5.77
C THR A 147 10.13 38.46 5.52
N THR A 148 9.25 39.35 6.02
CA THR A 148 7.78 39.14 5.95
C THR A 148 7.26 39.05 4.50
N GLU A 149 7.72 39.92 3.61
CA GLU A 149 7.32 39.91 2.21
C GLU A 149 7.84 38.67 1.47
N LEU A 150 9.05 38.24 1.78
CA LEU A 150 9.64 37.01 1.23
C LEU A 150 8.87 35.79 1.71
N LEU A 151 8.47 35.71 3.00
CA LEU A 151 7.65 34.64 3.55
C LEU A 151 6.25 34.62 2.90
N ALA A 152 5.64 35.78 2.65
CA ALA A 152 4.37 35.86 1.93
C ALA A 152 4.48 35.27 0.52
N GLY A 153 5.55 35.59 -0.22
CA GLY A 153 5.82 35.00 -1.53
C GLY A 153 6.02 33.49 -1.49
N LEU A 154 6.79 32.99 -0.48
CA LEU A 154 6.95 31.55 -0.27
C LEU A 154 5.62 30.87 0.13
N GLY A 155 4.73 31.55 0.84
CA GLY A 155 3.40 31.03 1.17
C GLY A 155 2.57 30.76 -0.09
N ILE A 156 2.61 31.68 -1.05
CA ILE A 156 1.93 31.52 -2.35
C ILE A 156 2.52 30.34 -3.14
N LEU A 157 3.85 30.23 -3.20
CA LEU A 157 4.52 29.08 -3.85
C LEU A 157 4.17 27.77 -3.16
N GLY A 158 4.12 27.76 -1.81
CA GLY A 158 3.71 26.62 -1.02
C GLY A 158 2.26 26.19 -1.32
N LEU A 159 1.36 27.14 -1.50
CA LEU A 159 -0.04 26.88 -1.90
C LEU A 159 -0.10 26.21 -3.28
N ILE A 160 0.63 26.73 -4.28
CA ILE A 160 0.66 26.17 -5.63
C ILE A 160 1.19 24.74 -5.62
N ILE A 161 2.29 24.49 -4.90
CA ILE A 161 2.86 23.14 -4.75
C ILE A 161 1.88 22.23 -4.01
N GLY A 162 1.25 22.72 -2.94
CA GLY A 162 0.25 22.00 -2.15
C GLY A 162 -0.91 21.51 -3.00
N LEU A 163 -1.51 22.40 -3.80
CA LEU A 163 -2.58 22.04 -4.73
C LEU A 163 -2.14 20.98 -5.75
N GLY A 164 -0.90 21.06 -6.24
CA GLY A 164 -0.34 20.06 -7.16
C GLY A 164 -0.12 18.68 -6.55
N VAL A 165 0.01 18.59 -5.23
CA VAL A 165 0.27 17.32 -4.50
C VAL A 165 -0.98 16.75 -3.84
N THR A 166 -2.10 17.48 -3.82
CA THR A 166 -3.35 17.11 -3.13
C THR A 166 -3.81 15.69 -3.51
N SER A 167 -3.89 15.36 -4.80
CA SER A 167 -4.33 14.04 -5.26
C SER A 167 -3.42 12.89 -4.79
N LEU A 168 -2.12 13.15 -4.63
CA LEU A 168 -1.21 12.15 -4.08
C LEU A 168 -1.48 11.89 -2.60
N ILE A 169 -1.75 12.95 -1.84
CA ILE A 169 -2.10 12.83 -0.41
C ILE A 169 -3.43 12.09 -0.25
N GLU A 170 -4.44 12.43 -1.06
CA GLU A 170 -5.73 11.73 -1.08
C GLU A 170 -5.56 10.23 -1.35
N ASP A 171 -4.75 9.85 -2.34
CA ASP A 171 -4.46 8.45 -2.65
C ASP A 171 -3.82 7.71 -1.47
N ILE A 172 -2.86 8.36 -0.77
CA ILE A 172 -2.17 7.78 0.39
C ILE A 172 -3.12 7.61 1.57
N VAL A 173 -3.91 8.65 1.88
CA VAL A 173 -4.88 8.63 2.97
C VAL A 173 -5.94 7.57 2.73
N ALA A 174 -6.50 7.51 1.51
CA ALA A 174 -7.46 6.45 1.13
C ALA A 174 -6.86 5.04 1.29
N GLY A 175 -5.61 4.84 0.84
CA GLY A 175 -4.93 3.54 1.01
C GLY A 175 -4.75 3.14 2.47
N ILE A 176 -4.47 4.10 3.37
CA ILE A 176 -4.40 3.85 4.81
C ILE A 176 -5.77 3.44 5.36
N PHE A 177 -6.85 4.13 4.97
CA PHE A 177 -8.21 3.79 5.43
C PHE A 177 -8.67 2.43 4.92
N ILE A 178 -8.40 2.07 3.66
CA ILE A 178 -8.71 0.75 3.12
C ILE A 178 -8.14 -0.35 4.02
N ILE A 179 -6.87 -0.21 4.42
CA ILE A 179 -6.18 -1.20 5.27
C ILE A 179 -6.67 -1.12 6.73
N ALA A 180 -6.85 0.09 7.27
CA ALA A 180 -7.22 0.28 8.68
C ALA A 180 -8.65 -0.19 8.99
N GLU A 181 -9.58 0.06 8.07
CA GLU A 181 -10.99 -0.34 8.19
C GLU A 181 -11.26 -1.74 7.63
N ARG A 182 -10.25 -2.37 7.01
CA ARG A 182 -10.39 -3.68 6.35
C ARG A 182 -11.57 -3.72 5.38
N ILE A 183 -11.67 -2.72 4.53
CA ILE A 183 -12.72 -2.66 3.51
C ILE A 183 -12.63 -3.89 2.60
N PHE A 184 -11.40 -4.29 2.27
CA PHE A 184 -11.03 -5.57 1.64
C PHE A 184 -9.54 -5.86 1.93
N ASP A 185 -9.17 -7.14 1.91
CA ASP A 185 -7.80 -7.61 2.09
C ASP A 185 -7.22 -8.17 0.78
N VAL A 186 -5.89 -8.38 0.76
CA VAL A 186 -5.22 -9.03 -0.38
C VAL A 186 -5.69 -10.49 -0.46
N GLY A 187 -6.22 -10.89 -1.61
CA GLY A 187 -6.84 -12.19 -1.86
C GLY A 187 -8.36 -12.15 -1.94
N ASP A 188 -9.00 -11.07 -1.48
CA ASP A 188 -10.45 -10.92 -1.62
C ASP A 188 -10.88 -10.74 -3.07
N ILE A 189 -12.06 -11.26 -3.41
CA ILE A 189 -12.72 -10.99 -4.67
C ILE A 189 -13.69 -9.84 -4.47
N ILE A 190 -13.45 -8.75 -5.18
CA ILE A 190 -14.27 -7.55 -5.11
C ILE A 190 -14.81 -7.14 -6.48
N VAL A 191 -15.90 -6.39 -6.47
CA VAL A 191 -16.41 -5.71 -7.66
C VAL A 191 -16.24 -4.21 -7.48
N LEU A 192 -15.53 -3.60 -8.40
CA LEU A 192 -15.24 -2.18 -8.45
C LEU A 192 -15.58 -1.64 -9.84
N ASP A 193 -16.52 -0.68 -9.92
CA ASP A 193 -16.97 -0.08 -11.20
C ASP A 193 -17.32 -1.13 -12.27
N GLY A 194 -17.95 -2.25 -11.87
CA GLY A 194 -18.31 -3.35 -12.75
C GLY A 194 -17.18 -4.34 -13.06
N PHE A 195 -15.95 -4.05 -12.67
CA PHE A 195 -14.82 -4.98 -12.80
C PHE A 195 -14.78 -5.91 -11.58
N ARG A 196 -14.97 -7.21 -11.81
CA ARG A 196 -14.82 -8.25 -10.80
C ARG A 196 -13.41 -8.83 -10.86
N GLY A 197 -12.68 -8.77 -9.74
CA GLY A 197 -11.32 -9.29 -9.69
C GLY A 197 -10.84 -9.58 -8.27
N THR A 198 -9.80 -10.41 -8.19
CA THR A 198 -9.10 -10.69 -6.93
C THR A 198 -8.10 -9.59 -6.62
N VAL A 199 -8.06 -9.11 -5.38
CA VAL A 199 -7.09 -8.12 -4.91
C VAL A 199 -5.70 -8.73 -4.88
N VAL A 200 -4.83 -8.32 -5.80
CA VAL A 200 -3.44 -8.79 -5.89
C VAL A 200 -2.52 -8.06 -4.94
N SER A 201 -2.74 -6.75 -4.81
CA SER A 201 -1.93 -5.93 -3.90
C SER A 201 -2.62 -4.60 -3.59
N ILE A 202 -2.48 -4.16 -2.34
CA ILE A 202 -2.85 -2.83 -1.88
C ILE A 202 -1.55 -2.04 -1.71
N GLY A 203 -1.32 -1.06 -2.56
CA GLY A 203 -0.14 -0.19 -2.53
C GLY A 203 -0.44 1.12 -1.80
N ILE A 204 0.60 1.94 -1.60
CA ILE A 204 0.47 3.25 -0.94
C ILE A 204 -0.48 4.18 -1.70
N ARG A 205 -0.46 4.13 -3.04
CA ARG A 205 -1.22 5.02 -3.92
C ARG A 205 -2.30 4.30 -4.72
N SER A 206 -2.12 3.01 -5.01
CA SER A 206 -2.99 2.27 -5.92
C SER A 206 -3.17 0.83 -5.49
N THR A 207 -4.36 0.31 -5.73
CA THR A 207 -4.73 -1.10 -5.56
C THR A 207 -4.75 -1.79 -6.93
N LYS A 208 -4.35 -3.07 -6.96
CA LYS A 208 -4.35 -3.89 -8.17
C LYS A 208 -5.30 -5.06 -7.99
N LEU A 209 -6.15 -5.25 -8.99
CA LEU A 209 -7.11 -6.35 -9.10
C LEU A 209 -6.74 -7.20 -10.32
N ALA A 210 -6.84 -8.51 -10.20
CA ALA A 210 -6.71 -9.43 -11.34
C ALA A 210 -8.04 -10.15 -11.56
N ASP A 211 -8.51 -10.20 -12.79
CA ASP A 211 -9.67 -11.00 -13.14
C ASP A 211 -9.30 -12.47 -13.42
N ILE A 212 -10.30 -13.29 -13.73
CA ILE A 212 -10.11 -14.72 -14.04
C ILE A 212 -9.38 -14.92 -15.39
N GLY A 213 -9.42 -13.94 -16.28
CA GLY A 213 -8.72 -13.94 -17.57
C GLY A 213 -7.24 -13.56 -17.44
N GLY A 214 -6.82 -13.06 -16.28
CA GLY A 214 -5.46 -12.58 -16.01
C GLY A 214 -5.25 -11.10 -16.29
N ASP A 215 -6.28 -10.35 -16.65
CA ASP A 215 -6.22 -8.90 -16.81
C ASP A 215 -6.03 -8.21 -15.46
N ILE A 216 -5.17 -7.20 -15.43
CA ILE A 216 -4.85 -6.46 -14.21
C ILE A 216 -5.39 -5.04 -14.29
N LEU A 217 -6.40 -4.75 -13.51
CA LEU A 217 -6.87 -3.40 -13.26
C LEU A 217 -6.03 -2.75 -12.17
N THR A 218 -5.48 -1.57 -12.45
CA THR A 218 -4.78 -0.75 -11.45
C THR A 218 -5.57 0.53 -11.21
N VAL A 219 -6.07 0.70 -10.00
CA VAL A 219 -6.94 1.81 -9.61
C VAL A 219 -6.24 2.66 -8.54
N ARG A 220 -6.39 3.99 -8.60
CA ARG A 220 -5.92 4.87 -7.54
C ARG A 220 -6.79 4.68 -6.30
N ASN A 221 -6.16 4.65 -5.13
CA ASN A 221 -6.91 4.41 -3.88
C ASN A 221 -7.99 5.47 -3.64
N SER A 222 -7.72 6.75 -3.96
CA SER A 222 -8.70 7.85 -3.81
C SER A 222 -9.91 7.76 -4.75
N SER A 223 -9.78 7.02 -5.86
CA SER A 223 -10.90 6.80 -6.80
C SER A 223 -11.75 5.58 -6.46
N ILE A 224 -11.37 4.80 -5.44
CA ILE A 224 -12.17 3.69 -4.95
C ILE A 224 -13.30 4.26 -4.09
N GLY A 225 -14.50 4.27 -4.66
CA GLY A 225 -15.72 4.71 -4.00
C GLY A 225 -16.43 3.56 -3.27
N SER A 226 -17.55 3.10 -3.83
CA SER A 226 -18.27 1.92 -3.31
C SER A 226 -17.62 0.63 -3.81
N VAL A 227 -17.45 -0.33 -2.91
CA VAL A 227 -16.89 -1.66 -3.21
C VAL A 227 -17.87 -2.73 -2.75
N VAL A 228 -18.09 -3.74 -3.59
CA VAL A 228 -18.78 -4.95 -3.17
C VAL A 228 -17.72 -6.03 -2.91
N ASN A 229 -17.55 -6.41 -1.64
CA ASN A 229 -16.67 -7.52 -1.26
C ASN A 229 -17.49 -8.83 -1.30
N LEU A 230 -17.07 -9.77 -2.16
CA LEU A 230 -17.76 -11.05 -2.36
C LEU A 230 -17.19 -12.17 -1.48
N THR A 231 -16.06 -11.93 -0.80
CA THR A 231 -15.36 -12.94 0.03
C THR A 231 -15.49 -12.73 1.52
N ASP A 232 -16.03 -11.58 1.97
CA ASP A 232 -16.20 -11.27 3.39
C ASP A 232 -17.16 -12.24 4.11
N ARG A 233 -18.05 -12.90 3.36
CA ARG A 233 -19.01 -13.91 3.86
C ARG A 233 -19.06 -15.09 2.92
N THR A 234 -19.65 -16.20 3.40
CA THR A 234 -19.99 -17.34 2.56
C THR A 234 -20.82 -16.88 1.36
N SER A 235 -20.33 -17.15 0.18
CA SER A 235 -21.02 -16.83 -1.07
C SER A 235 -22.05 -17.89 -1.41
N CYS A 236 -23.04 -17.53 -2.24
CA CYS A 236 -24.01 -18.46 -2.76
C CYS A 236 -23.93 -18.49 -4.29
N ALA A 237 -23.70 -19.66 -4.85
CA ALA A 237 -23.93 -19.90 -6.25
C ALA A 237 -25.44 -19.92 -6.51
N ALA A 238 -25.93 -19.11 -7.44
CA ALA A 238 -27.33 -19.04 -7.81
C ALA A 238 -27.50 -19.48 -9.30
N LEU A 239 -28.22 -20.56 -9.52
CA LEU A 239 -28.44 -21.12 -10.84
C LEU A 239 -29.90 -20.99 -11.22
N THR A 240 -30.15 -20.36 -12.36
CA THR A 240 -31.50 -20.27 -12.92
C THR A 240 -31.64 -21.23 -14.10
N ILE A 241 -32.57 -22.16 -14.01
CA ILE A 241 -32.80 -23.17 -15.05
C ILE A 241 -34.11 -22.91 -15.77
N PRO A 242 -34.09 -22.72 -17.10
CA PRO A 242 -35.31 -22.53 -17.88
C PRO A 242 -36.05 -23.85 -18.11
N LEU A 243 -37.31 -23.90 -17.74
CA LEU A 243 -38.23 -25.02 -17.98
C LEU A 243 -39.11 -24.72 -19.18
N ALA A 244 -39.38 -25.71 -20.02
CA ALA A 244 -40.25 -25.54 -21.18
C ALA A 244 -41.68 -25.13 -20.81
N PRO A 245 -42.36 -24.25 -21.60
CA PRO A 245 -43.66 -23.72 -21.24
C PRO A 245 -44.77 -24.77 -21.05
N GLN A 246 -44.65 -25.91 -21.70
CA GLN A 246 -45.62 -26.98 -21.64
C GLN A 246 -45.44 -27.89 -20.42
N GLU A 247 -44.35 -27.77 -19.70
CA GLU A 247 -44.07 -28.59 -18.53
C GLU A 247 -44.95 -28.21 -17.34
N ASN A 248 -45.44 -29.24 -16.62
CA ASN A 248 -46.24 -29.02 -15.43
C ASN A 248 -45.33 -28.78 -14.22
N LEU A 249 -45.36 -27.56 -13.71
CA LEU A 249 -44.53 -27.13 -12.58
C LEU A 249 -44.68 -28.05 -11.36
N LYS A 250 -45.91 -28.52 -11.03
CA LYS A 250 -46.14 -29.40 -9.88
C LYS A 250 -45.43 -30.73 -10.04
N HIS A 251 -45.46 -31.31 -11.25
CA HIS A 251 -44.73 -32.53 -11.55
C HIS A 251 -43.22 -32.34 -11.42
N VAL A 252 -42.68 -31.22 -11.91
CA VAL A 252 -41.27 -30.91 -11.82
C VAL A 252 -40.84 -30.73 -10.36
N GLU A 253 -41.66 -30.06 -9.54
CA GLU A 253 -41.38 -29.88 -8.10
C GLU A 253 -41.41 -31.21 -7.33
N GLU A 254 -42.31 -32.12 -7.68
CA GLU A 254 -42.35 -33.49 -7.13
C GLU A 254 -41.09 -34.27 -7.50
N VAL A 255 -40.62 -34.18 -8.71
CA VAL A 255 -39.36 -34.79 -9.16
C VAL A 255 -38.16 -34.22 -8.41
N ILE A 256 -38.04 -32.90 -8.27
CA ILE A 256 -36.99 -32.23 -7.53
C ILE A 256 -36.99 -32.69 -6.05
N LYS A 257 -38.16 -32.77 -5.43
CA LYS A 257 -38.31 -33.23 -4.04
C LYS A 257 -37.89 -34.69 -3.88
N ASN A 258 -38.28 -35.56 -4.80
CA ASN A 258 -37.97 -36.98 -4.74
C ASN A 258 -36.51 -37.29 -5.09
N ALA A 259 -35.88 -36.45 -5.90
CA ALA A 259 -34.48 -36.57 -6.29
C ALA A 259 -33.48 -36.20 -5.18
N ASN A 260 -33.97 -35.68 -4.03
CA ASN A 260 -33.14 -35.27 -2.89
C ASN A 260 -31.91 -34.49 -3.32
N ILE A 261 -32.11 -33.33 -3.97
CA ILE A 261 -31.01 -32.51 -4.52
C ILE A 261 -29.92 -32.16 -3.51
N GLY A 262 -30.22 -32.27 -2.19
CA GLY A 262 -29.22 -32.10 -1.12
C GLY A 262 -28.04 -33.07 -1.23
N ASP A 263 -28.25 -34.27 -1.74
CA ASP A 263 -27.22 -35.29 -1.90
C ASP A 263 -26.14 -34.91 -2.95
N ILE A 264 -26.44 -33.91 -3.79
CA ILE A 264 -25.45 -33.37 -4.74
C ILE A 264 -24.20 -32.86 -4.01
N ALA A 265 -24.35 -32.26 -2.81
CA ALA A 265 -23.22 -31.78 -2.03
C ALA A 265 -22.26 -32.91 -1.62
N GLU A 266 -22.77 -34.12 -1.41
CA GLU A 266 -21.94 -35.28 -1.05
C GLU A 266 -21.07 -35.77 -2.22
N LYS A 267 -21.47 -35.47 -3.46
CA LYS A 267 -20.67 -35.76 -4.68
C LYS A 267 -19.55 -34.71 -4.89
N TYR A 268 -19.74 -33.50 -4.36
CA TYR A 268 -18.86 -32.37 -4.59
C TYR A 268 -18.41 -31.65 -3.28
N PRO A 269 -17.87 -32.41 -2.31
CA PRO A 269 -17.56 -31.88 -0.98
C PRO A 269 -16.46 -30.81 -0.99
N ASP A 270 -15.61 -30.81 -2.03
CA ASP A 270 -14.49 -29.86 -2.14
C ASP A 270 -14.91 -28.47 -2.62
N ILE A 271 -16.10 -28.33 -3.22
CA ILE A 271 -16.55 -27.06 -3.81
C ILE A 271 -17.84 -26.52 -3.19
N MET A 272 -18.67 -27.35 -2.56
CA MET A 272 -19.93 -26.97 -1.93
C MET A 272 -19.77 -26.95 -0.39
N GLU A 273 -20.14 -25.83 0.23
CA GLU A 273 -20.10 -25.67 1.70
C GLU A 273 -21.44 -26.08 2.36
N GLY A 274 -22.46 -26.35 1.56
CA GLY A 274 -23.78 -26.76 2.05
C GLY A 274 -24.64 -27.40 0.98
N ALA A 275 -25.70 -28.07 1.43
CA ALA A 275 -26.65 -28.72 0.54
C ALA A 275 -27.32 -27.72 -0.42
N PRO A 276 -27.37 -27.98 -1.70
CA PRO A 276 -28.15 -27.16 -2.63
C PRO A 276 -29.64 -27.16 -2.30
N MET A 277 -30.27 -26.02 -2.55
CA MET A 277 -31.70 -25.83 -2.28
C MET A 277 -32.43 -25.34 -3.52
N TYR A 278 -33.60 -25.85 -3.74
CA TYR A 278 -34.57 -25.32 -4.69
C TYR A 278 -35.39 -24.21 -4.02
N LEU A 279 -35.38 -23.02 -4.57
CA LEU A 279 -36.12 -21.87 -4.02
C LEU A 279 -37.49 -21.65 -4.67
N GLY A 280 -37.73 -22.31 -5.79
CA GLY A 280 -39.02 -22.21 -6.50
C GLY A 280 -38.89 -21.54 -7.87
N LEU A 281 -40.04 -21.22 -8.40
CA LEU A 281 -40.18 -20.46 -9.66
C LEU A 281 -39.85 -19.00 -9.38
N CYS A 282 -38.84 -18.46 -10.06
CA CYS A 282 -38.42 -17.05 -9.86
C CYS A 282 -38.95 -16.09 -10.94
N ASP A 283 -39.19 -16.58 -12.15
CA ASP A 283 -39.68 -15.74 -13.24
C ASP A 283 -40.40 -16.58 -14.32
N ILE A 284 -41.22 -15.91 -15.12
CA ILE A 284 -41.85 -16.48 -16.33
C ILE A 284 -41.63 -15.49 -17.48
N THR A 285 -40.90 -15.95 -18.49
CA THR A 285 -40.60 -15.11 -19.66
C THR A 285 -41.86 -14.80 -20.48
N LYS A 286 -41.83 -13.78 -21.35
CA LYS A 286 -42.93 -13.47 -22.29
C LYS A 286 -43.35 -14.63 -23.19
N LYS A 287 -42.45 -15.61 -23.43
CA LYS A 287 -42.70 -16.83 -24.21
C LYS A 287 -43.22 -17.99 -23.35
N GLY A 288 -43.49 -17.74 -22.06
CA GLY A 288 -44.01 -18.74 -21.12
C GLY A 288 -42.94 -19.68 -20.55
N VAL A 289 -41.65 -19.46 -20.81
CA VAL A 289 -40.57 -20.24 -20.24
C VAL A 289 -40.52 -19.91 -18.73
N GLN A 290 -40.59 -20.96 -17.91
CA GLN A 290 -40.58 -20.88 -16.47
C GLN A 290 -39.14 -20.94 -15.98
N MET A 291 -38.70 -20.02 -15.12
CA MET A 291 -37.33 -19.94 -14.60
C MET A 291 -37.27 -20.48 -13.17
N LEU A 292 -36.60 -21.61 -12.99
CA LEU A 292 -36.42 -22.24 -11.66
C LEU A 292 -35.12 -21.82 -11.03
N LEU A 293 -35.16 -21.40 -9.76
CA LEU A 293 -34.01 -20.93 -9.02
C LEU A 293 -33.48 -22.00 -8.06
N PHE A 294 -32.20 -22.31 -8.19
CA PHE A 294 -31.44 -23.15 -7.27
C PHE A 294 -30.29 -22.36 -6.68
N ILE A 295 -29.97 -22.62 -5.42
CA ILE A 295 -28.84 -22.01 -4.74
C ILE A 295 -28.00 -23.07 -4.04
N ALA A 296 -26.70 -22.83 -3.91
CA ALA A 296 -25.80 -23.58 -3.03
C ALA A 296 -24.77 -22.67 -2.39
N ALA A 297 -24.51 -22.90 -1.11
CA ALA A 297 -23.45 -22.20 -0.39
C ALA A 297 -22.07 -22.68 -0.87
N CYS A 298 -21.16 -21.75 -1.13
CA CYS A 298 -19.83 -22.05 -1.63
C CYS A 298 -18.83 -20.93 -1.29
N ASN A 299 -17.55 -21.26 -1.44
CA ASN A 299 -16.52 -20.23 -1.52
C ASN A 299 -16.63 -19.48 -2.85
N GLU A 300 -16.48 -18.16 -2.86
CA GLU A 300 -16.60 -17.33 -4.07
C GLU A 300 -15.64 -17.75 -5.19
N ASN A 301 -14.47 -18.27 -4.85
CA ASN A 301 -13.52 -18.81 -5.82
C ASN A 301 -14.07 -20.02 -6.58
N MET A 302 -14.94 -20.81 -5.95
CA MET A 302 -15.51 -22.04 -6.49
C MET A 302 -16.92 -21.84 -7.07
N ARG A 303 -17.45 -20.62 -7.02
CA ARG A 303 -18.82 -20.31 -7.43
C ARG A 303 -19.19 -20.85 -8.82
N TYR A 304 -18.34 -20.61 -9.81
CA TYR A 304 -18.59 -21.08 -11.18
C TYR A 304 -18.50 -22.62 -11.31
N ASP A 305 -17.65 -23.26 -10.49
CA ASP A 305 -17.54 -24.71 -10.45
C ASP A 305 -18.83 -25.34 -9.85
N VAL A 306 -19.34 -24.71 -8.78
CA VAL A 306 -20.62 -25.09 -8.17
C VAL A 306 -21.77 -24.88 -9.13
N GLU A 307 -21.86 -23.74 -9.82
CA GLU A 307 -22.89 -23.49 -10.83
C GLU A 307 -22.87 -24.54 -11.94
N ARG A 308 -21.70 -24.93 -12.45
CA ARG A 308 -21.55 -25.97 -13.45
C ARG A 308 -21.95 -27.37 -12.95
N ALA A 309 -21.53 -27.71 -11.72
CA ALA A 309 -21.87 -28.97 -11.09
C ALA A 309 -23.39 -29.09 -10.87
N LEU A 310 -24.02 -28.03 -10.34
CA LEU A 310 -25.47 -27.99 -10.17
C LEU A 310 -26.20 -28.10 -11.49
N TYR A 311 -25.77 -27.36 -12.51
CA TYR A 311 -26.40 -27.42 -13.83
C TYR A 311 -26.36 -28.84 -14.41
N HIS A 312 -25.20 -29.51 -14.32
CA HIS A 312 -24.99 -30.88 -14.79
C HIS A 312 -25.90 -31.89 -14.06
N GLU A 313 -25.92 -31.84 -12.72
CA GLU A 313 -26.69 -32.79 -11.92
C GLU A 313 -28.21 -32.56 -12.11
N ILE A 314 -28.70 -31.33 -12.07
CA ILE A 314 -30.13 -31.03 -12.26
C ILE A 314 -30.54 -31.34 -13.68
N LYS A 315 -29.72 -31.06 -14.68
CA LYS A 315 -29.99 -31.48 -16.07
C LYS A 315 -30.13 -33.00 -16.19
N THR A 316 -29.25 -33.75 -15.53
CA THR A 316 -29.32 -35.23 -15.53
C THR A 316 -30.59 -35.75 -14.85
N ILE A 317 -31.01 -35.13 -13.74
CA ILE A 317 -32.28 -35.45 -13.06
C ILE A 317 -33.47 -35.18 -13.98
N PHE A 318 -33.50 -34.05 -14.66
CA PHE A 318 -34.60 -33.68 -15.56
C PHE A 318 -34.66 -34.61 -16.77
N ASP A 319 -33.52 -34.90 -17.39
CA ASP A 319 -33.48 -35.82 -18.56
C ASP A 319 -33.96 -37.22 -18.20
N SER A 320 -33.58 -37.74 -17.03
CA SER A 320 -34.03 -39.09 -16.58
C SER A 320 -35.52 -39.16 -16.26
N ASN A 321 -36.17 -38.01 -16.02
CA ASN A 321 -37.62 -37.93 -15.77
C ASN A 321 -38.43 -37.36 -16.96
N GLY A 322 -37.78 -37.18 -18.12
CA GLY A 322 -38.43 -36.72 -19.35
C GLY A 322 -38.84 -35.23 -19.31
N ILE A 323 -38.29 -34.41 -18.38
CA ILE A 323 -38.57 -32.99 -18.25
C ILE A 323 -37.75 -32.21 -19.27
N GLN A 324 -38.43 -31.38 -20.06
CA GLN A 324 -37.80 -30.60 -21.12
C GLN A 324 -37.38 -29.19 -20.61
N LEU A 325 -36.13 -28.80 -20.91
CA LEU A 325 -35.67 -27.46 -20.69
C LEU A 325 -36.17 -26.51 -21.77
N GLY A 326 -36.53 -25.30 -21.37
CA GLY A 326 -36.90 -24.22 -22.29
C GLY A 326 -35.65 -23.58 -22.91
N ALA A 327 -35.72 -23.15 -24.15
CA ALA A 327 -34.72 -22.25 -24.69
C ALA A 327 -34.93 -20.87 -24.07
N PRO A 328 -33.92 -20.25 -23.40
CA PRO A 328 -34.02 -18.85 -23.05
C PRO A 328 -34.20 -18.07 -24.36
N GLY A 329 -35.33 -17.35 -24.49
CA GLY A 329 -35.59 -16.58 -25.68
C GLY A 329 -34.46 -15.59 -25.88
N ILE A 330 -33.77 -15.66 -27.02
CA ILE A 330 -32.93 -14.58 -27.50
C ILE A 330 -33.87 -13.38 -27.60
N GLU A 331 -33.73 -12.39 -26.75
CA GLU A 331 -34.37 -11.09 -26.93
C GLU A 331 -33.75 -10.51 -28.21
N GLU A 332 -34.45 -10.67 -29.33
CA GLU A 332 -34.19 -9.84 -30.51
C GLU A 332 -34.54 -8.40 -30.09
N GLY A 333 -33.48 -7.58 -29.82
CA GLY A 333 -33.56 -6.19 -29.47
C GLY A 333 -34.05 -5.31 -30.60
#